data_376e7ba8c6fb1a95153685e610ae35a6
#
_entry.id   376e7ba8c6fb1a95153685e610ae35a6
#
_cell.length_a   1.000
_cell.length_b   1.000
_cell.length_c   1.000
_cell.angle_alpha   90.00
_cell.angle_beta   90.00
_cell.angle_gamma   90.00
#
_symmetry.space_group_name_H-M   'P 1'
#
loop_
_entity.id
_entity.type
_entity.pdbx_description
1 polymer ?
#
loop_
_entity_poly.entity_id
_entity_poly.type
_entity_poly.pdbx_seq_one_letter_code
_entity_poly.pdbx_strand_id
1 'polypeptide(L)'
;MRVRTRTGRRAAGALTAAALLLSALSLTGCEADGGHRGSSGRPGAPDGLTDGAPSGREPASAHHPGRGGPVRPAARPDPAPELFRELPGLGPRTREELPDDSGQVLVVTGTGHDSSRSTVVLYERVAADKKNHRTRSGTGDAGAAWRAGASWMAHNGLRGWTERHHQGDLRSPIGVFGLTGSGGRRKDPGTLLPYDHAPRAFTIHGSGSEGEPLSGSFGYVVAIDYNRRSGTSPLDPVRPMGGHRGGGIWLHVDHGGPTQGCVSLSRKNMKSLLLTLDPRRRPVVVMGDSASLAR
;
A
#
# COMPACT_ATOMS: atom_id res chain seq x y z
N MET A 1 16.07 -77.15 9.00
CA MET A 1 16.79 -77.83 7.90
C MET A 1 16.61 -77.03 6.59
N ARG A 2 17.74 -76.71 5.95
CA ARG A 2 17.97 -76.09 4.64
C ARG A 2 17.75 -74.58 4.51
N VAL A 3 18.85 -73.89 4.64
CA VAL A 3 19.29 -72.60 4.10
C VAL A 3 19.19 -72.61 2.57
N ARG A 4 18.71 -71.47 1.97
CA ARG A 4 19.09 -71.11 0.60
C ARG A 4 19.32 -69.61 0.54
N THR A 5 20.56 -69.26 0.50
CA THR A 5 21.18 -68.05 0.01
C THR A 5 20.87 -67.88 -1.48
N ARG A 6 20.53 -66.64 -1.90
CA ARG A 6 20.65 -66.22 -3.29
C ARG A 6 21.22 -64.80 -3.36
N THR A 7 22.40 -64.82 -3.87
CA THR A 7 23.29 -63.74 -4.30
C THR A 7 22.65 -62.81 -5.32
N GLY A 8 22.85 -61.55 -5.16
CA GLY A 8 23.47 -60.54 -5.99
C GLY A 8 22.94 -60.26 -7.37
N ARG A 9 22.59 -58.97 -7.59
CA ARG A 9 22.97 -58.29 -8.81
C ARG A 9 23.01 -56.79 -8.53
N ARG A 10 24.22 -56.25 -8.62
CA ARG A 10 24.48 -54.81 -8.75
C ARG A 10 24.01 -54.40 -10.18
N ALA A 11 23.21 -53.37 -10.29
CA ALA A 11 23.02 -52.65 -11.51
C ALA A 11 23.53 -51.23 -11.32
N ALA A 12 24.54 -50.91 -12.09
CA ALA A 12 25.18 -49.63 -12.19
C ALA A 12 24.25 -48.63 -12.88
N GLY A 13 24.25 -47.50 -12.43
CA GLY A 13 24.25 -46.19 -12.81
C GLY A 13 23.58 -45.64 -14.02
N ALA A 14 22.94 -44.59 -13.97
CA ALA A 14 22.98 -43.56 -14.97
C ALA A 14 22.84 -42.21 -14.24
N LEU A 15 23.92 -41.48 -14.20
CA LEU A 15 23.96 -40.04 -13.89
C LEU A 15 23.24 -39.32 -15.05
N THR A 16 22.01 -38.93 -14.88
CA THR A 16 21.36 -37.93 -15.70
C THR A 16 21.65 -36.54 -15.11
N ALA A 17 22.50 -35.82 -15.85
CA ALA A 17 22.74 -34.42 -15.61
C ALA A 17 21.43 -33.65 -15.81
N ALA A 18 20.84 -33.14 -14.74
CA ALA A 18 19.75 -32.18 -14.80
C ALA A 18 20.33 -30.85 -15.23
N ALA A 19 20.07 -30.45 -16.48
CA ALA A 19 20.32 -29.11 -16.97
C ALA A 19 19.44 -28.14 -16.17
N LEU A 20 20.07 -27.28 -15.37
CA LEU A 20 19.45 -26.13 -14.73
C LEU A 20 19.07 -25.12 -15.83
N LEU A 21 17.83 -25.18 -16.29
CA LEU A 21 17.20 -24.07 -16.98
C LEU A 21 16.97 -22.98 -15.96
N LEU A 22 17.82 -21.94 -15.99
CA LEU A 22 17.53 -20.67 -15.36
C LEU A 22 16.30 -20.06 -16.05
N SER A 23 15.14 -20.36 -15.53
CA SER A 23 13.93 -19.61 -15.86
C SER A 23 14.07 -18.24 -15.21
N ALA A 24 14.24 -17.19 -16.02
CA ALA A 24 14.09 -15.82 -15.59
C ALA A 24 12.69 -15.66 -14.97
N LEU A 25 12.63 -15.54 -13.65
CA LEU A 25 11.41 -15.21 -12.91
C LEU A 25 11.03 -13.77 -13.28
N SER A 26 10.09 -13.62 -14.17
CA SER A 26 9.39 -12.36 -14.38
C SER A 26 8.56 -12.09 -13.14
N LEU A 27 8.92 -11.07 -12.38
CA LEU A 27 8.12 -10.51 -11.29
C LEU A 27 6.88 -9.85 -11.91
N THR A 28 5.80 -10.61 -12.08
CA THR A 28 4.50 -10.09 -12.54
C THR A 28 3.73 -9.50 -11.37
N GLY A 29 4.19 -8.35 -10.92
CA GLY A 29 3.42 -7.44 -10.07
C GLY A 29 3.29 -6.13 -10.82
N CYS A 30 2.08 -5.68 -11.15
CA CYS A 30 1.78 -4.40 -11.82
C CYS A 30 2.71 -4.07 -13.01
N GLU A 31 2.89 -4.98 -13.97
CA GLU A 31 3.66 -4.72 -15.19
C GLU A 31 2.82 -3.92 -16.20
N ALA A 32 3.40 -2.80 -16.65
CA ALA A 32 2.87 -2.02 -17.76
C ALA A 32 3.31 -2.65 -19.09
N ASP A 33 2.37 -3.10 -19.90
CA ASP A 33 2.62 -3.55 -21.28
C ASP A 33 2.76 -2.31 -22.17
N GLY A 34 4.01 -1.96 -22.49
CA GLY A 34 4.38 -0.79 -23.28
C GLY A 34 4.41 -1.08 -24.79
N GLY A 35 3.32 -0.80 -25.48
CA GLY A 35 3.26 -0.82 -26.94
C GLY A 35 4.13 0.27 -27.57
N HIS A 36 5.19 -0.12 -28.26
CA HIS A 36 6.06 0.75 -29.06
C HIS A 36 5.32 1.32 -30.27
N ARG A 37 5.34 2.64 -30.42
CA ARG A 37 5.40 3.30 -31.73
C ARG A 37 6.30 4.54 -31.62
N GLY A 38 7.42 4.52 -32.34
CA GLY A 38 8.35 5.60 -32.43
C GLY A 38 7.88 6.74 -33.35
N SER A 39 8.35 7.96 -33.09
CA SER A 39 8.53 8.97 -34.09
C SER A 39 9.67 9.91 -33.67
N SER A 40 10.60 10.07 -34.58
CA SER A 40 11.78 10.89 -34.56
C SER A 40 11.50 12.38 -34.70
N GLY A 41 12.29 13.23 -34.03
CA GLY A 41 12.33 14.66 -34.31
C GLY A 41 13.24 15.44 -33.38
N ARG A 42 14.40 15.83 -33.86
CA ARG A 42 15.39 16.77 -33.32
C ARG A 42 15.46 17.96 -34.29
N PRO A 43 16.18 19.11 -34.10
CA PRO A 43 16.69 19.81 -32.89
C PRO A 43 16.42 21.32 -32.89
N GLY A 44 16.94 22.05 -31.88
CA GLY A 44 17.07 23.52 -31.93
C GLY A 44 17.35 24.17 -30.56
N ALA A 45 18.63 24.47 -30.29
CA ALA A 45 19.02 25.53 -29.38
C ALA A 45 19.27 26.81 -30.21
N PRO A 46 19.28 28.04 -29.65
CA PRO A 46 20.52 28.63 -29.19
C PRO A 46 20.42 29.57 -27.96
N ASP A 47 21.59 29.77 -27.37
CA ASP A 47 22.19 30.78 -26.53
C ASP A 47 21.56 32.15 -26.29
N GLY A 48 21.85 32.70 -25.09
CA GLY A 48 21.74 34.12 -24.79
C GLY A 48 22.11 34.49 -23.34
N LEU A 49 23.42 34.75 -23.13
CA LEU A 49 24.03 35.44 -21.99
C LEU A 49 23.48 36.86 -21.85
N THR A 50 23.34 37.39 -20.61
CA THR A 50 23.93 38.69 -20.23
C THR A 50 23.85 38.93 -18.70
N ASP A 51 24.95 39.45 -18.21
CA ASP A 51 25.28 39.98 -16.90
C ASP A 51 24.42 41.16 -16.41
N GLY A 52 24.49 41.41 -15.07
CA GLY A 52 24.19 42.72 -14.53
C GLY A 52 23.82 42.75 -13.04
N ALA A 53 24.82 42.77 -12.13
CA ALA A 53 24.61 43.38 -10.82
C ALA A 53 24.85 44.89 -10.92
N PRO A 54 24.24 45.73 -10.04
CA PRO A 54 25.07 46.40 -9.08
C PRO A 54 24.46 46.55 -7.66
N SER A 55 25.38 46.60 -6.75
CA SER A 55 25.51 47.09 -5.39
C SER A 55 24.77 48.41 -5.08
N GLY A 56 24.22 48.53 -3.86
CA GLY A 56 23.74 49.81 -3.34
C GLY A 56 23.23 49.82 -1.91
N ARG A 57 24.09 50.02 -0.94
CA ARG A 57 24.01 50.79 0.30
C ARG A 57 22.75 50.70 1.21
N GLU A 58 22.99 50.24 2.45
CA GLU A 58 22.27 50.62 3.67
C GLU A 58 22.26 52.13 3.93
N PRO A 59 21.27 52.61 4.70
CA PRO A 59 21.58 53.47 5.83
C PRO A 59 20.89 53.04 7.14
N ALA A 60 21.56 53.49 8.20
CA ALA A 60 21.45 53.17 9.60
C ALA A 60 20.16 53.53 10.34
N SER A 61 19.89 52.71 11.37
CA SER A 61 19.30 52.99 12.69
C SER A 61 18.37 54.17 12.91
N ALA A 62 17.15 53.85 13.33
CA ALA A 62 16.40 54.66 14.28
C ALA A 62 15.71 53.75 15.31
N HIS A 63 16.12 53.87 16.57
CA HIS A 63 15.46 53.28 17.73
C HIS A 63 14.06 53.87 17.91
N HIS A 64 13.03 53.00 18.00
CA HIS A 64 11.74 53.38 18.57
C HIS A 64 11.37 52.43 19.71
N PRO A 65 10.90 52.95 20.85
CA PRO A 65 10.56 52.12 22.00
C PRO A 65 9.16 51.50 21.86
N GLY A 66 9.08 50.26 22.29
CA GLY A 66 7.96 49.47 22.79
C GLY A 66 6.53 49.83 22.34
N ARG A 67 6.00 49.01 21.40
CA ARG A 67 4.55 48.76 21.39
C ARG A 67 4.36 47.23 21.53
N GLY A 68 3.51 46.87 22.51
CA GLY A 68 3.13 45.48 22.80
C GLY A 68 2.77 44.74 21.52
N GLY A 69 3.49 43.65 21.28
CA GLY A 69 3.19 42.77 20.13
C GLY A 69 1.78 42.19 20.21
N PRO A 70 1.14 41.93 19.10
CA PRO A 70 -0.19 41.31 19.10
C PRO A 70 -0.10 39.98 19.83
N VAL A 71 -0.91 39.79 20.85
CA VAL A 71 -1.12 38.51 21.54
C VAL A 71 -1.61 37.54 20.52
N ARG A 72 -0.76 36.56 20.16
CA ARG A 72 -1.10 35.47 19.27
C ARG A 72 -2.29 34.72 19.88
N PRO A 73 -3.44 34.61 19.17
CA PRO A 73 -4.56 33.84 19.70
C PRO A 73 -4.08 32.43 20.03
N ALA A 74 -4.41 31.93 21.22
CA ALA A 74 -4.14 30.55 21.60
C ALA A 74 -4.72 29.64 20.54
N ALA A 75 -3.90 28.72 20.00
CA ALA A 75 -4.36 27.71 19.05
C ALA A 75 -5.56 27.00 19.68
N ARG A 76 -6.67 26.93 18.93
CA ARG A 76 -7.81 26.13 19.35
C ARG A 76 -7.31 24.71 19.57
N PRO A 77 -7.68 24.05 20.70
CA PRO A 77 -7.35 22.64 20.87
C PRO A 77 -7.90 21.84 19.69
N ASP A 78 -7.08 20.93 19.16
CA ASP A 78 -7.51 20.03 18.10
C ASP A 78 -8.80 19.32 18.53
N PRO A 79 -9.78 19.17 17.63
CA PRO A 79 -11.01 18.46 17.97
C PRO A 79 -10.66 17.06 18.48
N ALA A 80 -11.34 16.66 19.56
CA ALA A 80 -11.15 15.32 20.13
C ALA A 80 -11.34 14.25 19.03
N PRO A 81 -10.51 13.20 19.00
CA PRO A 81 -10.58 12.17 17.96
C PRO A 81 -11.98 11.53 17.96
N GLU A 82 -12.53 11.36 16.76
CA GLU A 82 -13.85 10.76 16.59
C GLU A 82 -13.77 9.25 16.88
N LEU A 83 -14.65 8.79 17.76
CA LEU A 83 -14.74 7.39 18.18
C LEU A 83 -16.03 6.77 17.64
N PHE A 84 -15.92 5.57 17.08
CA PHE A 84 -17.01 4.80 16.51
C PHE A 84 -17.15 3.45 17.23
N ARG A 85 -18.36 3.00 17.46
CA ARG A 85 -18.59 1.63 17.96
C ARG A 85 -18.38 0.59 16.87
N GLU A 86 -18.74 0.94 15.64
CA GLU A 86 -18.59 0.12 14.45
C GLU A 86 -17.80 0.89 13.39
N LEU A 87 -17.12 0.18 12.52
CA LEU A 87 -16.38 0.79 11.41
C LEU A 87 -17.37 1.43 10.43
N PRO A 88 -17.27 2.76 10.19
CA PRO A 88 -18.16 3.46 9.30
C PRO A 88 -18.13 2.92 7.86
N GLY A 89 -19.29 2.85 7.22
CA GLY A 89 -19.40 2.42 5.82
C GLY A 89 -19.30 0.91 5.57
N LEU A 90 -19.07 0.11 6.62
CA LEU A 90 -19.04 -1.35 6.51
C LEU A 90 -20.39 -1.95 6.93
N GLY A 91 -20.99 -2.76 6.05
CA GLY A 91 -22.21 -3.51 6.33
C GLY A 91 -21.96 -4.79 7.14
N PRO A 92 -23.05 -5.48 7.55
CA PRO A 92 -22.94 -6.67 8.39
C PRO A 92 -22.03 -7.76 7.80
N ARG A 93 -22.20 -8.08 6.53
CA ARG A 93 -21.43 -9.11 5.84
C ARG A 93 -19.92 -8.79 5.84
N THR A 94 -19.56 -7.54 5.51
CA THR A 94 -18.15 -7.13 5.50
C THR A 94 -17.55 -7.14 6.91
N ARG A 95 -18.35 -6.82 7.94
CA ARG A 95 -17.91 -6.87 9.34
C ARG A 95 -17.70 -8.29 9.84
N GLU A 96 -18.52 -9.25 9.41
CA GLU A 96 -18.37 -10.68 9.73
C GLU A 96 -17.07 -11.28 9.17
N GLU A 97 -16.52 -10.71 8.10
CA GLU A 97 -15.24 -11.13 7.52
C GLU A 97 -14.02 -10.58 8.29
N LEU A 98 -14.22 -9.61 9.21
CA LEU A 98 -13.14 -9.05 10.01
C LEU A 98 -12.70 -10.03 11.10
N PRO A 99 -11.40 -10.31 11.25
CA PRO A 99 -10.92 -11.07 12.40
C PRO A 99 -11.22 -10.33 13.71
N ASP A 100 -11.79 -11.02 14.69
CA ASP A 100 -12.22 -10.46 15.99
C ASP A 100 -11.07 -9.77 16.74
N ASP A 101 -9.85 -10.24 16.55
CA ASP A 101 -8.65 -9.77 17.20
C ASP A 101 -7.87 -8.72 16.42
N SER A 102 -8.39 -8.24 15.27
CA SER A 102 -7.83 -7.11 14.55
C SER A 102 -7.95 -5.84 15.38
N GLY A 103 -6.80 -5.23 15.68
CA GLY A 103 -6.70 -3.95 16.40
C GLY A 103 -6.44 -2.76 15.48
N GLN A 104 -6.15 -3.01 14.20
CA GLN A 104 -5.96 -1.98 13.17
C GLN A 104 -6.65 -2.40 11.88
N VAL A 105 -7.53 -1.55 11.36
CA VAL A 105 -8.26 -1.79 10.11
C VAL A 105 -8.07 -0.61 9.17
N LEU A 106 -7.41 -0.85 8.04
CA LEU A 106 -7.28 0.10 6.96
C LEU A 106 -8.48 -0.04 6.03
N VAL A 107 -9.40 0.91 6.02
CA VAL A 107 -10.56 0.90 5.12
C VAL A 107 -10.23 1.68 3.86
N VAL A 108 -10.30 1.02 2.70
CA VAL A 108 -10.13 1.60 1.37
C VAL A 108 -11.47 1.59 0.67
N THR A 109 -12.08 2.76 0.55
CA THR A 109 -13.41 2.92 -0.03
C THR A 109 -13.33 3.55 -1.41
N GLY A 110 -13.63 2.79 -2.45
CA GLY A 110 -13.77 3.29 -3.82
C GLY A 110 -15.02 4.14 -3.98
N THR A 111 -14.92 5.20 -4.78
CA THR A 111 -16.05 6.12 -5.05
C THR A 111 -17.16 5.49 -5.89
N GLY A 112 -16.88 4.35 -6.52
CA GLY A 112 -17.83 3.53 -7.28
C GLY A 112 -17.17 2.27 -7.80
N HIS A 113 -17.98 1.29 -8.24
CA HIS A 113 -17.53 -0.03 -8.69
C HIS A 113 -16.47 0.06 -9.81
N ASP A 114 -16.64 0.92 -10.78
CA ASP A 114 -15.72 1.09 -11.92
C ASP A 114 -14.79 2.30 -11.76
N SER A 115 -14.74 2.91 -10.57
CA SER A 115 -13.87 4.05 -10.29
C SER A 115 -12.47 3.60 -9.87
N SER A 116 -11.46 4.28 -10.39
CA SER A 116 -10.06 4.13 -9.97
C SER A 116 -9.68 5.01 -8.77
N ARG A 117 -10.62 5.74 -8.19
CA ARG A 117 -10.38 6.67 -7.07
C ARG A 117 -10.99 6.16 -5.78
N SER A 118 -10.24 6.31 -4.71
CA SER A 118 -10.63 5.85 -3.37
C SER A 118 -10.24 6.83 -2.28
N THR A 119 -10.83 6.65 -1.12
CA THR A 119 -10.37 7.21 0.14
C THR A 119 -9.87 6.10 1.05
N VAL A 120 -8.89 6.42 1.89
CA VAL A 120 -8.27 5.47 2.82
C VAL A 120 -8.29 6.07 4.21
N VAL A 121 -8.79 5.29 5.18
CA VAL A 121 -8.77 5.66 6.60
C VAL A 121 -8.25 4.48 7.42
N LEU A 122 -7.26 4.72 8.27
CA LEU A 122 -6.80 3.74 9.24
C LEU A 122 -7.62 3.90 10.53
N TYR A 123 -8.30 2.85 10.94
CA TYR A 123 -8.99 2.77 12.22
C TYR A 123 -8.19 1.95 13.21
N GLU A 124 -8.12 2.42 14.43
CA GLU A 124 -7.46 1.74 15.54
C GLU A 124 -8.45 1.40 16.64
N ARG A 125 -8.48 0.14 17.05
CA ARG A 125 -9.29 -0.29 18.19
C ARG A 125 -8.69 0.29 19.47
N VAL A 126 -9.50 0.99 20.25
CA VAL A 126 -9.14 1.59 21.54
C VAL A 126 -10.13 1.17 22.62
N ALA A 127 -9.70 1.19 23.89
CA ALA A 127 -10.64 1.00 24.99
C ALA A 127 -11.67 2.13 24.97
N ALA A 128 -12.94 1.80 25.09
CA ALA A 128 -13.98 2.81 25.24
C ALA A 128 -13.83 3.48 26.61
N ASP A 129 -13.54 4.78 26.62
CA ASP A 129 -13.43 5.54 27.85
C ASP A 129 -14.82 5.71 28.46
N LYS A 130 -15.02 5.20 29.67
CA LYS A 130 -16.30 5.25 30.39
C LYS A 130 -16.79 6.69 30.67
N LYS A 131 -15.93 7.70 30.50
CA LYS A 131 -16.23 9.11 30.76
C LYS A 131 -16.67 9.90 29.51
N ASN A 132 -16.47 9.40 28.31
CA ASN A 132 -16.82 10.11 27.07
C ASN A 132 -18.03 9.48 26.38
N HIS A 133 -19.22 9.90 26.76
CA HIS A 133 -20.53 9.40 26.24
C HIS A 133 -20.89 9.86 24.82
N ARG A 134 -19.92 10.26 23.98
CA ARG A 134 -20.17 10.61 22.57
C ARG A 134 -19.82 9.50 21.59
N THR A 135 -20.25 8.28 21.89
CA THR A 135 -20.15 7.18 20.94
C THR A 135 -21.41 7.17 20.07
N ARG A 136 -21.26 7.38 18.77
CA ARG A 136 -22.36 7.21 17.83
C ARG A 136 -22.71 5.72 17.70
N SER A 137 -23.97 5.44 17.94
CA SER A 137 -24.77 4.22 17.77
C SER A 137 -24.12 2.92 17.27
N GLY A 138 -24.30 1.82 17.99
CA GLY A 138 -24.02 0.43 17.61
C GLY A 138 -24.17 -0.52 18.81
N THR A 139 -24.62 -1.75 18.57
CA THR A 139 -24.84 -2.82 19.56
C THR A 139 -23.60 -3.71 19.74
N GLY A 140 -22.39 -3.13 19.78
CA GLY A 140 -21.13 -3.87 19.97
C GLY A 140 -20.66 -3.91 21.43
N ASP A 141 -19.71 -4.77 21.72
CA ASP A 141 -19.08 -4.98 23.03
C ASP A 141 -18.83 -3.65 23.78
N ALA A 142 -19.35 -3.54 24.99
CA ALA A 142 -19.42 -2.30 25.78
C ALA A 142 -18.05 -1.71 26.19
N GLY A 143 -16.93 -2.30 25.72
CA GLY A 143 -15.55 -1.97 26.13
C GLY A 143 -14.59 -1.53 25.02
N ALA A 144 -14.95 -1.59 23.74
CA ALA A 144 -14.06 -1.23 22.64
C ALA A 144 -14.70 -0.23 21.69
N ALA A 145 -13.87 0.66 21.10
CA ALA A 145 -14.27 1.61 20.08
C ALA A 145 -13.17 1.72 19.02
N TRP A 146 -13.53 2.22 17.85
CA TRP A 146 -12.61 2.51 16.77
C TRP A 146 -12.30 4.00 16.71
N ARG A 147 -11.03 4.35 16.76
CA ARG A 147 -10.55 5.71 16.54
C ARG A 147 -10.15 5.86 15.08
N ALA A 148 -10.78 6.81 14.38
CA ALA A 148 -10.41 7.15 13.02
C ALA A 148 -9.11 7.96 12.98
N GLY A 149 -8.22 7.60 12.07
CA GLY A 149 -7.10 8.42 11.63
C GLY A 149 -7.51 9.45 10.57
N ALA A 150 -6.51 10.08 9.96
CA ALA A 150 -6.75 10.99 8.84
C ALA A 150 -7.28 10.23 7.61
N SER A 151 -8.14 10.89 6.83
CA SER A 151 -8.58 10.40 5.53
C SER A 151 -7.56 10.80 4.46
N TRP A 152 -7.19 9.85 3.60
CA TRP A 152 -6.23 10.03 2.52
C TRP A 152 -6.86 9.69 1.18
N MET A 153 -6.53 10.47 0.15
CA MET A 153 -6.85 10.13 -1.24
C MET A 153 -5.94 9.02 -1.73
N ALA A 154 -6.48 8.13 -2.58
CA ALA A 154 -5.79 7.00 -3.16
C ALA A 154 -6.26 6.72 -4.59
N HIS A 155 -5.40 6.06 -5.38
CA HIS A 155 -5.83 5.39 -6.60
C HIS A 155 -5.88 3.88 -6.38
N ASN A 156 -6.79 3.23 -7.07
CA ASN A 156 -6.94 1.78 -7.16
C ASN A 156 -6.90 1.33 -8.63
N GLY A 157 -7.25 0.09 -8.91
CA GLY A 157 -7.23 -0.47 -10.27
C GLY A 157 -7.96 0.41 -11.29
N LEU A 158 -7.39 0.56 -12.50
CA LEU A 158 -7.91 1.40 -13.59
C LEU A 158 -9.39 1.16 -13.88
N ARG A 159 -9.83 -0.11 -13.81
CA ARG A 159 -11.22 -0.50 -14.04
C ARG A 159 -12.04 -0.65 -12.76
N GLY A 160 -11.55 -0.13 -11.62
CA GLY A 160 -12.24 -0.18 -10.33
C GLY A 160 -12.03 -1.48 -9.56
N TRP A 161 -13.12 -2.14 -9.18
CA TRP A 161 -13.16 -3.19 -8.17
C TRP A 161 -13.74 -4.50 -8.68
N THR A 162 -13.41 -5.63 -8.04
CA THR A 162 -14.02 -6.93 -8.36
C THR A 162 -13.88 -7.93 -7.21
N GLU A 163 -14.92 -8.75 -6.99
CA GLU A 163 -14.86 -9.92 -6.09
C GLU A 163 -14.12 -11.11 -6.75
N ARG A 164 -13.94 -11.09 -8.06
CA ARG A 164 -13.37 -12.19 -8.86
C ARG A 164 -12.14 -11.73 -9.63
N HIS A 165 -11.17 -11.19 -8.89
CA HIS A 165 -9.94 -10.69 -9.50
C HIS A 165 -9.20 -11.78 -10.30
N HIS A 166 -8.70 -11.42 -11.47
CA HIS A 166 -7.80 -12.23 -12.31
C HIS A 166 -6.60 -11.41 -12.75
N GLN A 167 -5.53 -12.09 -13.07
CA GLN A 167 -4.34 -11.46 -13.63
C GLN A 167 -4.70 -10.62 -14.88
N GLY A 168 -4.34 -9.33 -14.85
CA GLY A 168 -4.53 -8.43 -15.98
C GLY A 168 -5.94 -7.84 -16.15
N ASP A 169 -6.87 -8.04 -15.21
CA ASP A 169 -8.22 -7.44 -15.28
C ASP A 169 -8.27 -5.95 -14.97
N LEU A 170 -7.15 -5.38 -14.49
CA LEU A 170 -6.99 -3.97 -14.11
C LEU A 170 -7.95 -3.53 -12.98
N ARG A 171 -8.41 -4.46 -12.16
CA ARG A 171 -9.31 -4.22 -11.03
C ARG A 171 -8.63 -4.55 -9.71
N SER A 172 -8.94 -3.81 -8.68
CA SER A 172 -8.53 -4.15 -7.32
C SER A 172 -9.49 -5.18 -6.72
N PRO A 173 -9.00 -6.19 -5.98
CA PRO A 173 -9.86 -7.17 -5.33
C PRO A 173 -10.69 -6.53 -4.21
N ILE A 174 -11.95 -6.96 -4.07
CA ILE A 174 -12.82 -6.62 -2.95
C ILE A 174 -12.63 -7.67 -1.86
N GLY A 175 -12.57 -7.25 -0.59
CA GLY A 175 -12.54 -8.15 0.57
C GLY A 175 -11.74 -7.63 1.74
N VAL A 176 -11.50 -8.56 2.69
CA VAL A 176 -10.69 -8.34 3.90
C VAL A 176 -9.40 -9.14 3.79
N PHE A 177 -8.25 -8.47 3.92
CA PHE A 177 -6.94 -9.09 3.75
C PHE A 177 -5.96 -8.65 4.83
N GLY A 178 -5.06 -9.54 5.24
CA GLY A 178 -3.99 -9.20 6.17
C GLY A 178 -2.97 -8.21 5.59
N LEU A 179 -2.30 -7.47 6.47
CA LEU A 179 -1.15 -6.62 6.16
C LEU A 179 0.04 -7.12 6.96
N THR A 180 0.76 -8.14 6.44
CA THR A 180 1.73 -8.91 7.23
C THR A 180 3.18 -8.76 6.78
N GLY A 181 3.46 -7.98 5.74
CA GLY A 181 4.80 -7.74 5.23
C GLY A 181 4.92 -6.42 4.52
N SER A 182 6.10 -5.86 4.54
CA SER A 182 6.42 -4.59 3.90
C SER A 182 7.79 -4.62 3.23
N GLY A 183 8.12 -3.59 2.47
CA GLY A 183 9.42 -3.50 1.82
C GLY A 183 9.54 -2.27 0.93
N GLY A 184 10.57 -2.26 0.08
CA GLY A 184 10.74 -1.20 -0.90
C GLY A 184 12.17 -0.94 -1.33
N ARG A 185 12.31 0.00 -2.29
CA ARG A 185 13.62 0.51 -2.73
C ARG A 185 14.31 1.37 -1.68
N ARG A 186 13.53 2.05 -0.83
CA ARG A 186 14.04 2.91 0.24
C ARG A 186 14.34 2.07 1.47
N LYS A 187 15.27 2.56 2.27
CA LYS A 187 15.54 1.99 3.60
C LYS A 187 14.26 2.02 4.45
N ASP A 188 14.17 1.07 5.35
CA ASP A 188 13.10 1.00 6.34
C ASP A 188 12.95 2.36 7.04
N PRO A 189 11.74 2.94 7.05
CA PRO A 189 11.49 4.20 7.75
C PRO A 189 11.37 4.03 9.26
N GLY A 190 11.48 2.83 9.81
CA GLY A 190 11.26 2.45 11.20
C GLY A 190 9.91 1.75 11.42
N THR A 191 9.43 0.95 10.46
CA THR A 191 8.19 0.17 10.61
C THR A 191 8.36 -0.98 11.62
N LEU A 192 7.25 -1.39 12.24
CA LEU A 192 7.19 -2.61 13.05
C LEU A 192 6.87 -3.87 12.23
N LEU A 193 6.39 -3.72 10.99
CA LEU A 193 6.19 -4.83 10.07
C LEU A 193 7.53 -5.39 9.60
N PRO A 194 7.64 -6.69 9.31
CA PRO A 194 8.79 -7.23 8.59
C PRO A 194 9.04 -6.42 7.32
N TYR A 195 10.26 -5.90 7.13
CA TYR A 195 10.61 -5.01 6.04
C TYR A 195 11.70 -5.62 5.15
N ASP A 196 11.38 -5.79 3.87
CA ASP A 196 12.31 -6.29 2.86
C ASP A 196 12.92 -5.12 2.06
N HIS A 197 14.17 -4.76 2.37
CA HIS A 197 14.90 -3.73 1.65
C HIS A 197 15.63 -4.33 0.44
N ALA A 198 15.00 -4.28 -0.73
CA ALA A 198 15.55 -4.85 -1.96
C ALA A 198 15.50 -3.82 -3.13
N PRO A 199 16.43 -2.84 -3.20
CA PRO A 199 16.36 -1.73 -4.16
C PRO A 199 16.26 -2.14 -5.63
N ARG A 200 16.85 -3.27 -6.01
CA ARG A 200 16.80 -3.78 -7.39
C ARG A 200 15.49 -4.51 -7.69
N ALA A 201 14.94 -5.24 -6.73
CA ALA A 201 13.71 -6.01 -6.91
C ALA A 201 12.46 -5.11 -6.87
N PHE A 202 12.46 -4.05 -6.06
CA PHE A 202 11.37 -3.06 -6.02
C PHE A 202 11.59 -1.93 -7.05
N THR A 203 11.95 -2.28 -8.27
CA THR A 203 12.12 -1.31 -9.36
C THR A 203 11.09 -1.59 -10.44
N ILE A 204 10.40 -0.53 -10.87
CA ILE A 204 9.48 -0.53 -12.00
C ILE A 204 9.88 0.60 -12.95
N HIS A 205 9.78 0.34 -14.24
CA HIS A 205 10.07 1.27 -15.32
C HIS A 205 8.84 1.46 -16.20
N GLY A 206 8.87 2.46 -17.06
CA GLY A 206 7.78 2.77 -17.98
C GLY A 206 6.78 3.76 -17.44
N SER A 207 5.63 3.82 -18.08
CA SER A 207 4.54 4.75 -17.78
C SER A 207 3.27 3.98 -17.42
N GLY A 208 2.44 4.59 -16.59
CA GLY A 208 1.11 4.10 -16.27
C GLY A 208 0.10 4.38 -17.39
N SER A 209 -1.16 4.13 -17.11
CA SER A 209 -2.25 4.21 -18.11
C SER A 209 -2.56 5.64 -18.59
N GLU A 210 -2.18 6.65 -17.84
CA GLU A 210 -2.36 8.07 -18.17
C GLU A 210 -1.03 8.73 -18.63
N GLY A 211 0.02 7.91 -18.88
CA GLY A 211 1.35 8.39 -19.31
C GLY A 211 2.27 8.83 -18.17
N GLU A 212 1.81 8.74 -16.94
CA GLU A 212 2.54 9.11 -15.73
C GLU A 212 3.74 8.14 -15.48
N PRO A 213 4.90 8.64 -14.99
CA PRO A 213 6.06 7.79 -14.77
C PRO A 213 5.86 6.86 -13.56
N LEU A 214 6.08 5.56 -13.74
CA LEU A 214 5.99 4.57 -12.67
C LEU A 214 7.21 4.53 -11.75
N SER A 215 8.28 5.20 -12.11
CA SER A 215 9.53 5.22 -11.33
C SER A 215 9.29 5.79 -9.94
N GLY A 216 9.66 5.02 -8.89
CA GLY A 216 9.47 5.44 -7.51
C GLY A 216 8.20 4.89 -6.83
N SER A 217 7.27 4.28 -7.58
CA SER A 217 6.05 3.66 -7.04
C SER A 217 6.35 2.66 -5.93
N PHE A 218 7.39 1.87 -6.07
CA PHE A 218 7.79 0.89 -5.07
C PHE A 218 8.90 1.39 -4.12
N GLY A 219 8.93 2.72 -3.90
CA GLY A 219 9.79 3.31 -2.87
C GLY A 219 9.48 2.79 -1.48
N TYR A 220 8.20 2.58 -1.17
CA TYR A 220 7.64 1.92 -0.01
C TYR A 220 6.47 1.06 -0.43
N VAL A 221 6.38 -0.15 0.12
CA VAL A 221 5.34 -1.15 -0.17
C VAL A 221 4.85 -1.77 1.14
N VAL A 222 3.53 -1.98 1.25
CA VAL A 222 2.92 -2.90 2.20
C VAL A 222 2.16 -3.96 1.40
N ALA A 223 2.48 -5.23 1.63
CA ALA A 223 1.82 -6.31 0.93
C ALA A 223 0.41 -6.55 1.48
N ILE A 224 -0.56 -6.66 0.57
CA ILE A 224 -1.93 -7.09 0.86
C ILE A 224 -1.98 -8.60 0.68
N ASP A 225 -2.50 -9.33 1.67
CA ASP A 225 -2.50 -10.80 1.68
C ASP A 225 -3.55 -11.42 0.75
N TYR A 226 -3.81 -10.77 -0.40
CA TYR A 226 -4.56 -11.37 -1.49
C TYR A 226 -3.67 -12.33 -2.27
N ASN A 227 -4.10 -13.58 -2.42
CA ASN A 227 -3.41 -14.66 -3.17
C ASN A 227 -1.90 -14.76 -2.87
N ARG A 228 -1.51 -14.64 -1.60
CA ARG A 228 -0.14 -14.82 -1.10
C ARG A 228 -0.15 -15.48 0.27
N ARG A 229 1.00 -16.01 0.69
CA ARG A 229 1.18 -16.51 2.06
C ARG A 229 1.40 -15.34 3.01
N SER A 230 0.62 -15.27 4.08
CA SER A 230 0.82 -14.28 5.14
C SER A 230 2.20 -14.39 5.75
N GLY A 231 2.81 -13.27 6.12
CA GLY A 231 4.12 -13.21 6.80
C GLY A 231 5.33 -13.43 5.89
N THR A 232 5.14 -13.66 4.58
CA THR A 232 6.27 -13.78 3.64
C THR A 232 6.69 -12.40 3.11
N SER A 233 7.81 -12.34 2.38
CA SER A 233 8.25 -11.12 1.68
C SER A 233 7.18 -10.66 0.66
N PRO A 234 6.99 -9.35 0.44
CA PRO A 234 6.18 -8.86 -0.68
C PRO A 234 6.60 -9.43 -2.04
N LEU A 235 7.85 -9.85 -2.16
CA LEU A 235 8.43 -10.42 -3.38
C LEU A 235 8.21 -11.94 -3.51
N ASP A 236 7.54 -12.60 -2.56
CA ASP A 236 7.24 -14.03 -2.64
C ASP A 236 6.34 -14.31 -3.86
N PRO A 237 6.80 -15.13 -4.84
CA PRO A 237 6.05 -15.42 -6.05
C PRO A 237 4.91 -16.42 -5.83
N VAL A 238 4.80 -17.05 -4.66
CA VAL A 238 3.79 -18.10 -4.40
C VAL A 238 2.38 -17.52 -4.46
N ARG A 239 1.53 -18.19 -5.23
CA ARG A 239 0.12 -17.83 -5.45
C ARG A 239 -0.78 -19.01 -5.05
N PRO A 240 -1.22 -19.10 -3.77
CA PRO A 240 -1.98 -20.25 -3.26
C PRO A 240 -3.29 -20.52 -4.01
N MET A 241 -3.95 -19.50 -4.54
CA MET A 241 -5.18 -19.64 -5.34
C MET A 241 -4.92 -19.87 -6.83
N GLY A 242 -3.64 -20.06 -7.22
CA GLY A 242 -3.20 -20.19 -8.61
C GLY A 242 -2.87 -18.86 -9.28
N GLY A 243 -1.98 -18.90 -10.29
CA GLY A 243 -1.48 -17.69 -10.97
C GLY A 243 -2.55 -16.91 -11.73
N HIS A 244 -3.57 -17.60 -12.27
CA HIS A 244 -4.68 -16.96 -13.00
C HIS A 244 -5.48 -15.98 -12.13
N ARG A 245 -5.45 -16.17 -10.81
CA ARG A 245 -6.09 -15.26 -9.84
C ARG A 245 -5.24 -14.02 -9.54
N GLY A 246 -4.16 -13.82 -10.27
CA GLY A 246 -3.26 -12.71 -10.04
C GLY A 246 -2.54 -12.77 -8.70
N GLY A 247 -2.03 -11.65 -8.25
CA GLY A 247 -1.30 -11.49 -6.99
C GLY A 247 -0.33 -10.33 -7.07
N GLY A 248 0.50 -10.15 -6.03
CA GLY A 248 1.34 -8.96 -5.95
C GLY A 248 0.53 -7.68 -5.75
N ILE A 249 -0.62 -7.79 -5.08
CA ILE A 249 -1.47 -6.64 -4.73
C ILE A 249 -0.84 -5.95 -3.51
N TRP A 250 -0.49 -4.69 -3.65
CA TRP A 250 0.22 -3.90 -2.65
C TRP A 250 -0.44 -2.55 -2.39
N LEU A 251 -0.20 -2.01 -1.20
CA LEU A 251 -0.24 -0.57 -0.98
C LEU A 251 1.14 -0.04 -1.39
N HIS A 252 1.22 1.01 -2.21
CA HIS A 252 2.50 1.57 -2.67
C HIS A 252 2.46 3.09 -2.83
N VAL A 253 3.61 3.70 -3.15
CA VAL A 253 3.68 5.14 -3.38
C VAL A 253 2.96 5.51 -4.67
N ASP A 254 2.08 6.50 -4.57
CA ASP A 254 1.30 7.00 -5.69
C ASP A 254 2.19 7.60 -6.79
N HIS A 255 1.85 7.29 -8.03
CA HIS A 255 2.50 7.78 -9.24
C HIS A 255 1.65 8.79 -10.01
N GLY A 256 0.47 9.17 -9.46
CA GLY A 256 -0.39 10.20 -10.02
C GLY A 256 -1.52 9.68 -10.91
N GLY A 257 -1.65 8.35 -11.09
CA GLY A 257 -2.67 7.73 -11.93
C GLY A 257 -3.18 6.40 -11.36
N PRO A 258 -4.13 5.75 -12.08
CA PRO A 258 -4.69 4.46 -11.71
C PRO A 258 -3.64 3.35 -11.70
N THR A 259 -3.88 2.31 -10.89
CA THR A 259 -3.03 1.13 -10.78
C THR A 259 -3.56 -0.02 -11.64
N GLN A 260 -2.83 -1.13 -11.68
CA GLN A 260 -3.30 -2.39 -12.30
C GLN A 260 -4.05 -3.32 -11.35
N GLY A 261 -4.31 -2.87 -10.10
CA GLY A 261 -5.00 -3.64 -9.06
C GLY A 261 -4.52 -3.34 -7.65
N CYS A 262 -3.37 -2.70 -7.51
CA CYS A 262 -2.83 -2.20 -6.25
C CYS A 262 -3.64 -1.00 -5.74
N VAL A 263 -3.31 -0.52 -4.54
CA VAL A 263 -3.78 0.75 -4.00
C VAL A 263 -2.59 1.67 -3.77
N SER A 264 -2.62 2.90 -4.29
CA SER A 264 -1.52 3.84 -4.15
C SER A 264 -1.87 5.02 -3.26
N LEU A 265 -0.89 5.45 -2.46
CA LEU A 265 -0.98 6.56 -1.52
C LEU A 265 0.19 7.52 -1.71
N SER A 266 0.00 8.79 -1.39
CA SER A 266 1.13 9.73 -1.39
C SER A 266 2.31 9.16 -0.59
N ARG A 267 3.54 9.52 -0.96
CA ARG A 267 4.75 9.05 -0.24
C ARG A 267 4.69 9.38 1.25
N LYS A 268 4.16 10.54 1.60
CA LYS A 268 3.98 10.97 3.00
C LYS A 268 3.04 9.99 3.73
N ASN A 269 1.91 9.66 3.12
CA ASN A 269 0.90 8.78 3.72
C ASN A 269 1.39 7.33 3.79
N MET A 270 2.12 6.83 2.77
CA MET A 270 2.76 5.52 2.83
C MET A 270 3.76 5.42 3.97
N LYS A 271 4.60 6.46 4.17
CA LYS A 271 5.53 6.48 5.29
C LYS A 271 4.79 6.53 6.63
N SER A 272 3.75 7.35 6.75
CA SER A 272 2.91 7.43 7.95
C SER A 272 2.27 6.07 8.26
N LEU A 273 1.70 5.41 7.25
CA LEU A 273 1.10 4.07 7.39
C LEU A 273 2.12 3.05 7.91
N LEU A 274 3.31 2.97 7.30
CA LEU A 274 4.38 2.07 7.74
C LEU A 274 4.80 2.29 9.19
N LEU A 275 4.86 3.54 9.65
CA LEU A 275 5.21 3.90 11.03
C LEU A 275 4.09 3.59 12.04
N THR A 276 2.85 3.44 11.56
CA THR A 276 1.67 3.24 12.43
C THR A 276 1.27 1.76 12.53
N LEU A 277 1.48 0.97 11.46
CA LEU A 277 1.11 -0.44 11.46
C LEU A 277 1.94 -1.24 12.47
N ASP A 278 1.26 -1.96 13.35
CA ASP A 278 1.86 -2.84 14.36
C ASP A 278 1.37 -4.29 14.14
N PRO A 279 2.26 -5.24 13.81
CA PRO A 279 1.89 -6.63 13.57
C PRO A 279 1.22 -7.29 14.79
N ARG A 280 1.52 -6.84 16.02
CA ARG A 280 0.89 -7.34 17.26
C ARG A 280 -0.60 -6.96 17.34
N ARG A 281 -1.02 -5.95 16.58
CA ARG A 281 -2.41 -5.51 16.45
C ARG A 281 -3.13 -6.17 15.29
N ARG A 282 -2.50 -7.14 14.61
CA ARG A 282 -3.07 -7.89 13.48
C ARG A 282 -3.76 -6.97 12.46
N PRO A 283 -2.98 -6.08 11.79
CA PRO A 283 -3.53 -5.13 10.86
C PRO A 283 -4.13 -5.83 9.64
N VAL A 284 -5.32 -5.38 9.25
CA VAL A 284 -6.00 -5.82 8.02
C VAL A 284 -6.35 -4.63 7.15
N VAL A 285 -6.54 -4.86 5.86
CA VAL A 285 -7.20 -3.94 4.95
C VAL A 285 -8.58 -4.47 4.59
N VAL A 286 -9.57 -3.60 4.63
CA VAL A 286 -10.91 -3.81 4.05
C VAL A 286 -10.99 -2.92 2.83
N MET A 287 -11.17 -3.49 1.65
CA MET A 287 -11.10 -2.73 0.42
C MET A 287 -12.20 -3.13 -0.57
N GLY A 288 -12.77 -2.12 -1.25
CA GLY A 288 -13.86 -2.28 -2.21
C GLY A 288 -14.53 -0.96 -2.53
N ASP A 289 -15.49 -0.98 -3.45
CA ASP A 289 -16.38 0.16 -3.63
C ASP A 289 -17.38 0.31 -2.47
N SER A 290 -17.90 1.51 -2.29
CA SER A 290 -18.79 1.83 -1.16
C SER A 290 -20.02 0.94 -1.07
N ALA A 291 -20.62 0.55 -2.21
CA ALA A 291 -21.82 -0.29 -2.23
C ALA A 291 -21.49 -1.74 -1.84
N SER A 292 -20.36 -2.27 -2.31
CA SER A 292 -19.87 -3.60 -1.94
C SER A 292 -19.52 -3.69 -0.46
N LEU A 293 -18.89 -2.67 0.11
CA LEU A 293 -18.49 -2.64 1.52
C LEU A 293 -19.69 -2.47 2.47
N ALA A 294 -20.78 -1.85 2.01
CA ALA A 294 -21.99 -1.61 2.80
C ALA A 294 -22.94 -2.83 2.92
N ARG A 295 -22.58 -3.98 2.36
CA ARG A 295 -23.38 -5.21 2.40
C ARG A 295 -23.29 -5.98 3.71
#